data_1ac1b9a1e92e2ee454914e4617bb0cf6
#
_entry.id   1ac1b9a1e92e2ee454914e4617bb0cf6
#
_cell.length_a   1.000
_cell.length_b   1.000
_cell.length_c   1.000
_cell.angle_alpha   90.00
_cell.angle_beta   90.00
_cell.angle_gamma   90.00
#
_symmetry.space_group_name_H-M   'P 1'
#
loop_
_entity.id
_entity.type
_entity.pdbx_description
1 polymer ?
#
loop_
_entity_poly.entity_id
_entity_poly.type
_entity_poly.pdbx_seq_one_letter_code
_entity_poly.pdbx_strand_id
1 'polypeptide(L)'
;MKIGPVLGIEGTAWNLSAALFDDDLIKLVSHPYKPAQGGIHPREAAQHHASVITSVIEEVLKGNPTPVAVAFSQGPGLGPCLRIVGTAARALALSFDVPLIGVNHCVAHVEIGRFASGFDDPVVLYASGANTQVLGYLQGRYRIFGETLDIGIGNAIDKFARSKGLPHPGGPEVERIAKNGSYIPLPYTVKGMDLAFSGLVSAAKDASAPLEDVCYSLQETAFAMCTEVTERALSQTGKEQLILVGGVGMNKRLQEMLSCMCEDRDAAFSVPNPQYLGDNGAMIAYTGRVMLESGSVLPVEESRVNPSYRADQVLVTWREEPSGSERHPDAYSARGAEAIVRFCDGAASKIRVSKRYRHPELDRRLIAERTRAEARLIAEARKAGVRTPIIREITPDTIIMEHIDGVKLKECLSPELLEETGRMVGKLHAAQIVHGDLTTCNFLVHDGKTWLIDFGLAGTSSEIEHRG
;
A
#
# COMPACT_ATOMS: atom_id res chain seq x y z
N MET A 1 -26.55 -20.91 9.79
CA MET A 1 -26.83 -20.77 11.24
C MET A 1 -26.27 -19.42 11.68
N LYS A 2 -27.01 -18.57 12.43
CA LYS A 2 -26.38 -17.33 12.97
C LYS A 2 -25.34 -17.75 13.99
N ILE A 3 -24.11 -17.30 13.82
CA ILE A 3 -22.99 -17.72 14.68
C ILE A 3 -23.03 -17.01 16.03
N GLY A 4 -23.49 -15.79 16.09
CA GLY A 4 -23.51 -14.96 17.30
C GLY A 4 -22.31 -14.01 17.42
N PRO A 5 -22.28 -13.15 18.46
CA PRO A 5 -21.32 -12.07 18.56
C PRO A 5 -19.90 -12.53 18.89
N VAL A 6 -18.91 -11.92 18.27
CA VAL A 6 -17.48 -12.13 18.56
C VAL A 6 -16.92 -10.91 19.29
N LEU A 7 -16.19 -11.15 20.37
CA LEU A 7 -15.43 -10.14 21.08
C LEU A 7 -14.06 -9.97 20.43
N GLY A 8 -13.76 -8.78 19.90
CA GLY A 8 -12.46 -8.43 19.35
C GLY A 8 -11.67 -7.50 20.27
N ILE A 9 -10.38 -7.79 20.47
CA ILE A 9 -9.48 -6.97 21.31
C ILE A 9 -8.29 -6.53 20.46
N GLU A 10 -8.16 -5.22 20.28
CA GLU A 10 -7.04 -4.55 19.61
C GLU A 10 -6.13 -3.86 20.63
N GLY A 11 -4.83 -3.95 20.43
CA GLY A 11 -3.85 -3.26 21.27
C GLY A 11 -2.43 -3.49 20.76
N THR A 12 -2.22 -3.28 19.46
CA THR A 12 -0.92 -3.48 18.80
C THR A 12 0.08 -2.37 19.11
N ALA A 13 -0.41 -1.14 19.39
CA ALA A 13 0.45 0.02 19.60
C ALA A 13 -0.11 0.99 20.65
N TRP A 14 -0.72 2.10 20.21
CA TRP A 14 -1.11 3.20 21.11
C TRP A 14 -2.54 3.09 21.62
N ASN A 15 -3.42 2.45 20.88
CA ASN A 15 -4.83 2.33 21.23
C ASN A 15 -5.14 0.95 21.80
N LEU A 16 -5.66 0.90 23.03
CA LEU A 16 -6.35 -0.30 23.50
C LEU A 16 -7.83 -0.17 23.20
N SER A 17 -8.39 -1.14 22.53
CA SER A 17 -9.79 -1.11 22.13
C SER A 17 -10.39 -2.51 22.17
N ALA A 18 -11.66 -2.60 22.54
CA ALA A 18 -12.42 -3.83 22.41
C ALA A 18 -13.79 -3.54 21.76
N ALA A 19 -14.32 -4.52 21.07
CA ALA A 19 -15.63 -4.41 20.45
C ALA A 19 -16.36 -5.76 20.45
N LEU A 20 -17.68 -5.69 20.44
CA LEU A 20 -18.57 -6.82 20.21
C LEU A 20 -19.24 -6.64 18.84
N PHE A 21 -19.10 -7.62 17.97
CA PHE A 21 -19.57 -7.60 16.60
C PHE A 21 -20.34 -8.88 16.27
N ASP A 22 -21.54 -8.72 15.71
CA ASP A 22 -22.32 -9.82 15.13
C ASP A 22 -22.54 -9.56 13.64
N ASP A 23 -23.76 -9.39 13.18
CA ASP A 23 -24.05 -8.93 11.79
C ASP A 23 -23.65 -7.48 11.58
N ASP A 24 -23.59 -6.69 12.66
CA ASP A 24 -23.12 -5.32 12.72
C ASP A 24 -22.40 -5.04 14.05
N LEU A 25 -21.80 -3.87 14.17
CA LEU A 25 -21.13 -3.43 15.38
C LEU A 25 -22.15 -3.21 16.52
N ILE A 26 -22.04 -3.99 17.59
CA ILE A 26 -22.90 -3.88 18.78
C ILE A 26 -22.37 -2.81 19.73
N LYS A 27 -21.07 -2.87 20.05
CA LYS A 27 -20.41 -1.94 20.98
C LYS A 27 -18.93 -1.86 20.65
N LEU A 28 -18.38 -0.65 20.71
CA LEU A 28 -16.96 -0.35 20.59
C LEU A 28 -16.53 0.55 21.74
N VAL A 29 -15.47 0.18 22.45
CA VAL A 29 -14.83 0.99 23.49
C VAL A 29 -13.34 1.11 23.19
N SER A 30 -12.81 2.31 23.29
CA SER A 30 -11.38 2.62 23.03
C SER A 30 -10.80 3.45 24.13
N HIS A 31 -9.57 3.14 24.52
CA HIS A 31 -8.81 3.88 25.53
C HIS A 31 -7.39 4.15 25.03
N PRO A 32 -7.15 5.27 24.33
CA PRO A 32 -5.86 5.56 23.72
C PRO A 32 -4.81 5.98 24.73
N TYR A 33 -3.60 5.43 24.61
CA TYR A 33 -2.41 5.91 25.30
C TYR A 33 -1.94 7.23 24.70
N LYS A 34 -1.74 8.23 25.53
CA LYS A 34 -1.21 9.54 25.12
C LYS A 34 0.16 9.73 25.76
N PRO A 35 1.26 9.72 24.99
CA PRO A 35 2.58 9.96 25.53
C PRO A 35 2.68 11.39 26.09
N ALA A 36 3.32 11.55 27.23
CA ALA A 36 3.55 12.88 27.85
C ALA A 36 4.52 13.72 26.99
N GLN A 37 5.50 13.08 26.37
CA GLN A 37 6.47 13.71 25.46
C GLN A 37 6.93 12.70 24.39
N GLY A 38 7.27 13.17 23.20
CA GLY A 38 7.83 12.35 22.14
C GLY A 38 6.81 11.46 21.41
N GLY A 39 7.24 10.27 21.02
CA GLY A 39 6.41 9.26 20.36
C GLY A 39 5.94 8.16 21.31
N ILE A 40 5.30 7.12 20.76
CA ILE A 40 4.82 5.98 21.56
C ILE A 40 6.00 5.23 22.17
N HIS A 41 6.00 5.10 23.51
CA HIS A 41 6.99 4.32 24.23
C HIS A 41 6.45 2.91 24.50
N PRO A 42 7.03 1.82 23.96
CA PRO A 42 6.43 0.49 23.98
C PRO A 42 6.10 -0.03 25.39
N ARG A 43 6.96 0.25 26.39
CA ARG A 43 6.75 -0.20 27.77
C ARG A 43 5.62 0.57 28.43
N GLU A 44 5.57 1.88 28.25
CA GLU A 44 4.53 2.73 28.84
C GLU A 44 3.16 2.47 28.20
N ALA A 45 3.11 2.27 26.87
CA ALA A 45 1.89 1.85 26.19
C ALA A 45 1.37 0.50 26.73
N ALA A 46 2.25 -0.47 26.96
CA ALA A 46 1.87 -1.75 27.55
C ALA A 46 1.38 -1.62 29.00
N GLN A 47 2.00 -0.76 29.83
CA GLN A 47 1.53 -0.46 31.19
C GLN A 47 0.15 0.19 31.17
N HIS A 48 -0.07 1.14 30.26
CA HIS A 48 -1.38 1.73 30.03
C HIS A 48 -2.41 0.65 29.66
N HIS A 49 -2.11 -0.20 28.68
CA HIS A 49 -3.00 -1.29 28.26
C HIS A 49 -3.34 -2.21 29.44
N ALA A 50 -2.35 -2.62 30.23
CA ALA A 50 -2.56 -3.45 31.41
C ALA A 50 -3.47 -2.79 32.47
N SER A 51 -3.40 -1.47 32.60
CA SER A 51 -4.19 -0.73 33.59
C SER A 51 -5.66 -0.54 33.20
N VAL A 52 -5.98 -0.56 31.90
CA VAL A 52 -7.34 -0.23 31.42
C VAL A 52 -8.08 -1.39 30.75
N ILE A 53 -7.39 -2.51 30.42
CA ILE A 53 -7.98 -3.59 29.60
C ILE A 53 -9.22 -4.20 30.25
N THR A 54 -9.21 -4.40 31.58
CA THR A 54 -10.35 -4.96 32.30
C THR A 54 -11.58 -4.06 32.17
N SER A 55 -11.42 -2.74 32.44
CA SER A 55 -12.55 -1.81 32.36
C SER A 55 -13.09 -1.66 30.93
N VAL A 56 -12.22 -1.68 29.93
CA VAL A 56 -12.62 -1.63 28.50
C VAL A 56 -13.45 -2.86 28.13
N ILE A 57 -13.04 -4.06 28.54
CA ILE A 57 -13.77 -5.31 28.26
C ILE A 57 -15.09 -5.36 29.04
N GLU A 58 -15.08 -5.02 30.32
CA GLU A 58 -16.31 -4.95 31.13
C GLU A 58 -17.34 -3.99 30.53
N GLU A 59 -16.90 -2.83 30.05
CA GLU A 59 -17.79 -1.85 29.41
C GLU A 59 -18.38 -2.38 28.09
N VAL A 60 -17.61 -3.12 27.29
CA VAL A 60 -18.11 -3.75 26.07
C VAL A 60 -19.12 -4.85 26.37
N LEU A 61 -18.90 -5.66 27.39
CA LEU A 61 -19.76 -6.79 27.72
C LEU A 61 -21.01 -6.39 28.52
N LYS A 62 -21.00 -5.23 29.20
CA LYS A 62 -22.07 -4.81 30.09
C LYS A 62 -23.40 -4.66 29.34
N GLY A 63 -24.37 -5.52 29.68
CA GLY A 63 -25.71 -5.50 29.10
C GLY A 63 -25.80 -6.01 27.65
N ASN A 64 -24.72 -6.55 27.12
CA ASN A 64 -24.63 -7.12 25.79
C ASN A 64 -24.59 -8.66 25.85
N PRO A 65 -24.89 -9.35 24.73
CA PRO A 65 -24.81 -10.81 24.66
C PRO A 65 -23.43 -11.37 25.00
N THR A 66 -23.37 -12.58 25.55
CA THR A 66 -22.11 -13.29 25.75
C THR A 66 -21.48 -13.63 24.40
N PRO A 67 -20.18 -13.37 24.20
CA PRO A 67 -19.50 -13.70 22.96
C PRO A 67 -19.41 -15.20 22.75
N VAL A 68 -19.52 -15.64 21.49
CA VAL A 68 -19.34 -17.04 21.06
C VAL A 68 -17.90 -17.35 20.65
N ALA A 69 -17.06 -16.33 20.54
CA ALA A 69 -15.62 -16.44 20.32
C ALA A 69 -14.91 -15.18 20.80
N VAL A 70 -13.60 -15.32 21.09
CA VAL A 70 -12.72 -14.19 21.41
C VAL A 70 -11.66 -14.09 20.32
N ALA A 71 -11.60 -12.94 19.66
CA ALA A 71 -10.59 -12.57 18.68
C ALA A 71 -9.61 -11.53 19.26
N PHE A 72 -8.34 -11.62 18.91
CA PHE A 72 -7.34 -10.66 19.37
C PHE A 72 -6.32 -10.33 18.29
N SER A 73 -5.75 -9.13 18.32
CA SER A 73 -4.64 -8.76 17.46
C SER A 73 -3.38 -9.56 17.83
N GLN A 74 -3.08 -10.57 17.00
CA GLN A 74 -1.93 -11.45 17.18
C GLN A 74 -0.61 -10.76 16.75
N GLY A 75 -0.70 -9.80 15.87
CA GLY A 75 0.39 -9.00 15.29
C GLY A 75 0.06 -8.54 13.86
N PRO A 76 0.96 -7.72 13.25
CA PRO A 76 2.17 -7.15 13.80
C PRO A 76 1.89 -6.07 14.84
N GLY A 77 2.95 -5.68 15.61
CA GLY A 77 2.82 -4.60 16.60
C GLY A 77 3.89 -4.62 17.68
N LEU A 78 3.74 -3.74 18.66
CA LEU A 78 4.66 -3.65 19.79
C LEU A 78 4.53 -4.89 20.67
N GLY A 79 5.59 -5.70 20.76
CA GLY A 79 5.58 -6.96 21.48
C GLY A 79 5.08 -6.88 22.93
N PRO A 80 5.44 -5.87 23.74
CA PRO A 80 4.88 -5.68 25.08
C PRO A 80 3.35 -5.50 25.07
N CYS A 81 2.81 -4.69 24.17
CA CYS A 81 1.37 -4.43 24.03
C CYS A 81 0.61 -5.69 23.59
N LEU A 82 1.11 -6.37 22.54
CA LEU A 82 0.54 -7.63 22.04
C LEU A 82 0.42 -8.70 23.14
N ARG A 83 1.43 -8.80 24.04
CA ARG A 83 1.39 -9.76 25.15
C ARG A 83 0.27 -9.50 26.13
N ILE A 84 -0.04 -8.23 26.44
CA ILE A 84 -1.17 -7.87 27.30
C ILE A 84 -2.48 -8.34 26.68
N VAL A 85 -2.71 -7.97 25.42
CA VAL A 85 -3.92 -8.34 24.68
C VAL A 85 -4.06 -9.85 24.54
N GLY A 86 -3.00 -10.55 24.13
CA GLY A 86 -3.03 -12.00 23.97
C GLY A 86 -3.27 -12.74 25.32
N THR A 87 -2.78 -12.21 26.44
CA THR A 87 -3.05 -12.79 27.77
C THR A 87 -4.51 -12.61 28.17
N ALA A 88 -5.08 -11.43 27.98
CA ALA A 88 -6.49 -11.17 28.27
C ALA A 88 -7.41 -12.02 27.39
N ALA A 89 -7.11 -12.13 26.09
CA ALA A 89 -7.90 -12.92 25.16
C ALA A 89 -7.93 -14.40 25.53
N ARG A 90 -6.79 -15.00 25.91
CA ARG A 90 -6.72 -16.40 26.41
C ARG A 90 -7.55 -16.59 27.67
N ALA A 91 -7.41 -15.70 28.64
CA ALA A 91 -8.16 -15.78 29.89
C ALA A 91 -9.68 -15.75 29.65
N LEU A 92 -10.13 -14.85 28.76
CA LEU A 92 -11.54 -14.74 28.39
C LEU A 92 -12.05 -15.95 27.61
N ALA A 93 -11.30 -16.44 26.62
CA ALA A 93 -11.67 -17.63 25.85
C ALA A 93 -11.85 -18.86 26.76
N LEU A 94 -10.94 -19.06 27.70
CA LEU A 94 -11.02 -20.12 28.71
C LEU A 94 -12.18 -19.89 29.70
N SER A 95 -12.41 -18.66 30.13
CA SER A 95 -13.48 -18.35 31.10
C SER A 95 -14.88 -18.50 30.50
N PHE A 96 -15.06 -18.18 29.22
CA PHE A 96 -16.33 -18.32 28.51
C PHE A 96 -16.49 -19.71 27.85
N ASP A 97 -15.45 -20.53 27.86
CA ASP A 97 -15.40 -21.83 27.15
C ASP A 97 -15.74 -21.66 25.66
N VAL A 98 -15.07 -20.72 24.99
CA VAL A 98 -15.31 -20.37 23.58
C VAL A 98 -13.99 -20.37 22.77
N PRO A 99 -14.06 -20.53 21.42
CA PRO A 99 -12.90 -20.49 20.56
C PRO A 99 -12.10 -19.20 20.68
N LEU A 100 -10.77 -19.31 20.54
CA LEU A 100 -9.82 -18.22 20.43
C LEU A 100 -9.39 -18.03 18.97
N ILE A 101 -9.28 -16.77 18.51
CA ILE A 101 -8.94 -16.45 17.13
C ILE A 101 -7.82 -15.41 17.11
N GLY A 102 -6.70 -15.75 16.48
CA GLY A 102 -5.56 -14.86 16.29
C GLY A 102 -5.68 -14.10 14.97
N VAL A 103 -5.89 -12.80 15.03
CA VAL A 103 -6.12 -11.94 13.86
C VAL A 103 -4.87 -11.16 13.49
N ASN A 104 -4.52 -11.15 12.21
CA ASN A 104 -3.50 -10.23 11.70
C ASN A 104 -4.06 -8.81 11.62
N HIS A 105 -3.41 -7.87 12.28
CA HIS A 105 -3.83 -6.47 12.38
C HIS A 105 -3.98 -5.78 11.02
N CYS A 106 -3.04 -5.99 10.09
CA CYS A 106 -3.12 -5.39 8.76
C CYS A 106 -4.29 -5.96 7.94
N VAL A 107 -4.49 -7.27 8.02
CA VAL A 107 -5.64 -7.95 7.38
C VAL A 107 -6.95 -7.47 7.98
N ALA A 108 -6.99 -7.21 9.29
CA ALA A 108 -8.20 -6.68 9.93
C ALA A 108 -8.61 -5.31 9.39
N HIS A 109 -7.66 -4.41 9.13
CA HIS A 109 -7.94 -3.14 8.45
C HIS A 109 -8.52 -3.35 7.04
N VAL A 110 -8.00 -4.32 6.29
CA VAL A 110 -8.50 -4.65 4.95
C VAL A 110 -9.93 -5.17 5.02
N GLU A 111 -10.18 -6.15 5.91
CA GLU A 111 -11.49 -6.81 5.99
C GLU A 111 -12.60 -5.87 6.50
N ILE A 112 -12.32 -5.05 7.52
CA ILE A 112 -13.32 -4.05 7.97
C ILE A 112 -13.57 -2.98 6.91
N GLY A 113 -12.55 -2.63 6.12
CA GLY A 113 -12.67 -1.75 4.97
C GLY A 113 -13.59 -2.33 3.90
N ARG A 114 -13.44 -3.61 3.59
CA ARG A 114 -14.31 -4.35 2.66
C ARG A 114 -15.75 -4.40 3.16
N PHE A 115 -15.94 -4.76 4.43
CA PHE A 115 -17.26 -4.76 5.06
C PHE A 115 -17.95 -3.40 4.93
N ALA A 116 -17.25 -2.33 5.31
CA ALA A 116 -17.82 -0.99 5.33
C ALA A 116 -18.09 -0.41 3.94
N SER A 117 -17.34 -0.82 2.91
CA SER A 117 -17.52 -0.35 1.53
C SER A 117 -18.47 -1.24 0.71
N GLY A 118 -18.66 -2.49 1.10
CA GLY A 118 -19.33 -3.49 0.27
C GLY A 118 -18.54 -3.91 -0.97
N PHE A 119 -17.24 -3.55 -1.06
CA PHE A 119 -16.40 -3.91 -2.19
C PHE A 119 -15.91 -5.36 -2.08
N ASP A 120 -16.00 -6.09 -3.18
CA ASP A 120 -15.66 -7.50 -3.19
C ASP A 120 -14.16 -7.75 -3.38
N ASP A 121 -13.55 -7.12 -4.39
CA ASP A 121 -12.15 -7.38 -4.73
C ASP A 121 -11.32 -6.10 -4.95
N PRO A 122 -11.17 -5.25 -3.94
CA PRO A 122 -10.44 -3.99 -4.06
C PRO A 122 -8.92 -4.16 -4.02
N VAL A 123 -8.21 -3.20 -4.64
CA VAL A 123 -6.90 -2.76 -4.16
C VAL A 123 -7.11 -1.98 -2.88
N VAL A 124 -6.21 -2.12 -1.93
CA VAL A 124 -6.28 -1.43 -0.64
C VAL A 124 -5.01 -0.63 -0.40
N LEU A 125 -5.14 0.68 -0.22
CA LEU A 125 -4.07 1.50 0.34
C LEU A 125 -4.21 1.50 1.86
N TYR A 126 -3.34 0.78 2.54
CA TYR A 126 -3.23 0.80 4.00
C TYR A 126 -2.18 1.84 4.42
N ALA A 127 -2.65 2.99 4.91
CA ALA A 127 -1.84 4.13 5.32
C ALA A 127 -2.01 4.40 6.82
N SER A 128 -1.04 3.97 7.62
CA SER A 128 -1.06 4.13 9.07
C SER A 128 0.22 4.78 9.61
N GLY A 129 0.39 4.82 10.92
CA GLY A 129 1.61 5.31 11.57
C GLY A 129 2.84 4.56 11.11
N ALA A 130 2.87 3.26 11.33
CA ALA A 130 4.03 2.40 11.07
C ALA A 130 4.03 1.78 9.66
N ASN A 131 2.84 1.50 9.10
CA ASN A 131 2.69 0.78 7.85
C ASN A 131 2.19 1.71 6.74
N THR A 132 2.77 1.53 5.54
CA THR A 132 2.23 2.08 4.29
C THR A 132 2.39 0.99 3.25
N GLN A 133 1.27 0.37 2.88
CA GLN A 133 1.26 -0.79 2.00
C GLN A 133 0.11 -0.68 1.00
N VAL A 134 0.36 -1.11 -0.23
CA VAL A 134 -0.66 -1.33 -1.25
C VAL A 134 -0.89 -2.82 -1.37
N LEU A 135 -2.09 -3.27 -1.06
CA LEU A 135 -2.45 -4.67 -0.96
C LEU A 135 -3.54 -5.04 -1.97
N GLY A 136 -3.57 -6.30 -2.38
CA GLY A 136 -4.66 -6.87 -3.15
C GLY A 136 -4.76 -8.37 -2.87
N TYR A 137 -5.98 -8.92 -2.97
CA TYR A 137 -6.20 -10.35 -2.80
C TYR A 137 -5.83 -11.09 -4.07
N LEU A 138 -5.03 -12.15 -3.93
CA LEU A 138 -4.60 -13.01 -5.03
C LEU A 138 -4.16 -14.39 -4.49
N GLN A 139 -4.71 -15.46 -5.05
CA GLN A 139 -4.33 -16.84 -4.72
C GLN A 139 -4.39 -17.14 -3.22
N GLY A 140 -5.54 -16.88 -2.60
CA GLY A 140 -5.80 -17.19 -1.20
C GLY A 140 -5.04 -16.33 -0.17
N ARG A 141 -4.42 -15.21 -0.59
CA ARG A 141 -3.66 -14.33 0.30
C ARG A 141 -3.79 -12.87 -0.10
N TYR A 142 -3.60 -11.97 0.86
CA TYR A 142 -3.33 -10.58 0.57
C TYR A 142 -1.86 -10.42 0.15
N ARG A 143 -1.64 -10.06 -1.10
CA ARG A 143 -0.31 -9.76 -1.65
C ARG A 143 0.02 -8.29 -1.46
N ILE A 144 1.25 -8.01 -1.09
CA ILE A 144 1.78 -6.66 -1.00
C ILE A 144 2.36 -6.32 -2.37
N PHE A 145 1.72 -5.39 -3.08
CA PHE A 145 2.19 -4.90 -4.38
C PHE A 145 3.24 -3.82 -4.23
N GLY A 146 3.17 -3.03 -3.14
CA GLY A 146 4.15 -2.01 -2.82
C GLY A 146 4.09 -1.66 -1.35
N GLU A 147 5.23 -1.31 -0.78
CA GLU A 147 5.33 -0.91 0.62
C GLU A 147 6.39 0.18 0.85
N THR A 148 6.39 0.76 2.04
CA THR A 148 7.46 1.69 2.41
C THR A 148 8.74 0.93 2.72
N LEU A 149 9.87 1.42 2.18
CA LEU A 149 11.20 0.83 2.40
C LEU A 149 11.84 1.30 3.71
N ASP A 150 11.29 2.33 4.37
CA ASP A 150 11.92 2.96 5.53
C ASP A 150 10.95 3.22 6.68
N ILE A 151 10.06 4.19 6.57
CA ILE A 151 9.10 4.54 7.63
C ILE A 151 7.69 4.68 7.06
N GLY A 152 6.67 4.32 7.84
CA GLY A 152 5.28 4.55 7.44
C GLY A 152 4.96 6.04 7.32
N ILE A 153 4.02 6.37 6.44
CA ILE A 153 3.66 7.76 6.12
C ILE A 153 3.18 8.55 7.34
N GLY A 154 2.43 7.93 8.26
CA GLY A 154 1.98 8.60 9.48
C GLY A 154 3.16 8.96 10.38
N ASN A 155 4.09 8.01 10.60
CA ASN A 155 5.32 8.28 11.36
C ASN A 155 6.24 9.30 10.66
N ALA A 156 6.24 9.34 9.32
CA ALA A 156 6.97 10.35 8.56
C ALA A 156 6.45 11.76 8.85
N ILE A 157 5.13 11.94 8.79
CA ILE A 157 4.46 13.21 9.10
C ILE A 157 4.66 13.60 10.58
N ASP A 158 4.52 12.65 11.51
CA ASP A 158 4.72 12.87 12.93
C ASP A 158 6.17 13.25 13.27
N LYS A 159 7.15 12.63 12.61
CA LYS A 159 8.58 12.94 12.75
C LYS A 159 8.90 14.36 12.27
N PHE A 160 8.29 14.79 11.17
CA PHE A 160 8.37 16.18 10.69
C PHE A 160 7.71 17.14 11.68
N ALA A 161 6.44 16.90 12.03
CA ALA A 161 5.66 17.73 12.95
C ALA A 161 6.38 17.97 14.28
N ARG A 162 6.91 16.91 14.89
CA ARG A 162 7.71 16.97 16.12
C ARG A 162 8.96 17.84 15.97
N SER A 163 9.65 17.77 14.83
CA SER A 163 10.83 18.60 14.57
C SER A 163 10.51 20.10 14.47
N LYS A 164 9.25 20.44 14.19
CA LYS A 164 8.73 21.81 14.15
C LYS A 164 7.97 22.22 15.42
N GLY A 165 8.03 21.39 16.49
CA GLY A 165 7.36 21.67 17.76
C GLY A 165 5.84 21.51 17.74
N LEU A 166 5.27 20.82 16.73
CA LEU A 166 3.84 20.57 16.64
C LEU A 166 3.41 19.42 17.57
N PRO A 167 2.16 19.40 18.06
CA PRO A 167 1.66 18.37 18.94
C PRO A 167 1.56 16.99 18.25
N HIS A 168 1.43 15.94 19.07
CA HIS A 168 1.17 14.59 18.59
C HIS A 168 -0.32 14.24 18.77
N PRO A 169 -0.97 13.59 17.78
CA PRO A 169 -0.47 13.24 16.45
C PRO A 169 -0.29 14.46 15.53
N GLY A 170 0.81 14.49 14.77
CA GLY A 170 1.17 15.64 13.94
C GLY A 170 0.35 15.76 12.66
N GLY A 171 -0.23 14.65 12.17
CA GLY A 171 -0.98 14.61 10.92
C GLY A 171 -2.07 15.68 10.83
N PRO A 172 -3.02 15.78 11.77
CA PRO A 172 -4.08 16.81 11.76
C PRO A 172 -3.56 18.25 11.76
N GLU A 173 -2.46 18.52 12.49
CA GLU A 173 -1.87 19.85 12.53
C GLU A 173 -1.16 20.22 11.22
N VAL A 174 -0.43 19.28 10.62
CA VAL A 174 0.18 19.46 9.31
C VAL A 174 -0.90 19.73 8.27
N GLU A 175 -2.00 18.97 8.26
CA GLU A 175 -3.14 19.19 7.37
C GLU A 175 -3.78 20.57 7.55
N ARG A 176 -3.94 21.01 8.81
CA ARG A 176 -4.51 22.32 9.11
C ARG A 176 -3.62 23.47 8.64
N ILE A 177 -2.32 23.39 8.89
CA ILE A 177 -1.33 24.41 8.50
C ILE A 177 -1.18 24.46 6.98
N ALA A 178 -1.14 23.31 6.32
CA ALA A 178 -0.99 23.17 4.88
C ALA A 178 -2.05 23.91 4.06
N LYS A 179 -3.25 24.17 4.62
CA LYS A 179 -4.34 24.87 3.91
C LYS A 179 -3.96 26.25 3.37
N ASN A 180 -2.99 26.92 4.00
CA ASN A 180 -2.57 28.26 3.63
C ASN A 180 -1.22 28.27 2.90
N GLY A 181 -0.65 27.10 2.61
CA GLY A 181 0.67 26.96 2.02
C GLY A 181 0.66 26.95 0.49
N SER A 182 1.82 27.23 -0.07
CA SER A 182 2.13 27.13 -1.48
C SER A 182 3.15 26.03 -1.74
N TYR A 183 3.18 25.50 -2.95
CA TYR A 183 4.08 24.40 -3.29
C TYR A 183 5.54 24.85 -3.37
N ILE A 184 6.43 24.12 -2.71
CA ILE A 184 7.88 24.17 -2.90
C ILE A 184 8.40 22.79 -3.32
N PRO A 185 9.42 22.71 -4.20
CA PRO A 185 9.96 21.43 -4.64
C PRO A 185 10.60 20.63 -3.48
N LEU A 186 10.13 19.42 -3.26
CA LEU A 186 10.71 18.45 -2.34
C LEU A 186 11.10 17.16 -3.08
N PRO A 187 11.99 16.33 -2.52
CA PRO A 187 12.35 15.04 -3.10
C PRO A 187 11.15 14.12 -3.27
N TYR A 188 11.09 13.41 -4.40
CA TYR A 188 10.06 12.45 -4.73
C TYR A 188 10.70 11.08 -4.94
N THR A 189 10.47 10.13 -4.04
CA THR A 189 11.16 8.84 -4.08
C THR A 189 10.17 7.68 -4.15
N VAL A 190 9.88 7.25 -5.37
CA VAL A 190 9.17 6.02 -5.69
C VAL A 190 10.12 5.13 -6.48
N LYS A 191 10.37 3.91 -6.01
CA LYS A 191 11.25 2.92 -6.63
C LYS A 191 10.43 1.70 -7.05
N GLY A 192 10.09 1.60 -8.34
CA GLY A 192 9.17 0.57 -8.81
C GLY A 192 7.80 0.71 -8.13
N MET A 193 7.45 -0.24 -7.30
CA MET A 193 6.21 -0.24 -6.50
C MET A 193 6.42 0.24 -5.06
N ASP A 194 7.64 0.56 -4.64
CA ASP A 194 7.96 0.89 -3.26
C ASP A 194 8.19 2.39 -3.03
N LEU A 195 8.05 2.79 -1.78
CA LEU A 195 8.04 4.17 -1.30
C LEU A 195 9.17 4.41 -0.29
N ALA A 196 9.77 5.60 -0.29
CA ALA A 196 10.71 6.00 0.76
C ALA A 196 10.42 7.43 1.21
N PHE A 197 10.13 7.63 2.49
CA PHE A 197 9.73 8.91 3.06
C PHE A 197 10.84 9.62 3.86
N SER A 198 11.89 8.91 4.29
CA SER A 198 12.93 9.52 5.16
C SER A 198 13.66 10.67 4.50
N GLY A 199 14.00 10.55 3.21
CA GLY A 199 14.63 11.62 2.44
C GLY A 199 13.71 12.85 2.29
N LEU A 200 12.42 12.63 2.02
CA LEU A 200 11.41 13.69 1.96
C LEU A 200 11.28 14.43 3.30
N VAL A 201 11.21 13.68 4.42
CA VAL A 201 11.13 14.25 5.76
C VAL A 201 12.38 15.06 6.11
N SER A 202 13.57 14.58 5.76
CA SER A 202 14.82 15.30 6.00
C SER A 202 14.84 16.61 5.24
N ALA A 203 14.52 16.58 3.94
CA ALA A 203 14.46 17.79 3.11
C ALA A 203 13.41 18.79 3.63
N ALA A 204 12.24 18.33 4.06
CA ALA A 204 11.21 19.19 4.64
C ALA A 204 11.65 19.84 5.97
N LYS A 205 12.43 19.13 6.80
CA LYS A 205 13.00 19.71 8.04
C LYS A 205 13.99 20.83 7.76
N ASP A 206 14.82 20.64 6.73
CA ASP A 206 15.93 21.53 6.38
C ASP A 206 15.47 22.67 5.45
N ALA A 207 14.23 22.63 4.97
CA ALA A 207 13.70 23.65 4.07
C ALA A 207 13.63 25.04 4.71
N SER A 208 14.23 26.02 4.06
CA SER A 208 14.20 27.45 4.45
C SER A 208 13.00 28.14 3.79
N ALA A 209 11.78 27.73 4.16
CA ALA A 209 10.52 28.26 3.65
C ALA A 209 9.52 28.43 4.79
N PRO A 210 8.41 29.19 4.62
CA PRO A 210 7.33 29.28 5.58
C PRO A 210 6.81 27.89 5.97
N LEU A 211 6.42 27.72 7.23
CA LEU A 211 5.99 26.40 7.74
C LEU A 211 4.78 25.87 6.98
N GLU A 212 3.85 26.75 6.59
CA GLU A 212 2.67 26.43 5.78
C GLU A 212 3.03 25.85 4.41
N ASP A 213 4.04 26.42 3.74
CA ASP A 213 4.50 25.95 2.44
C ASP A 213 5.19 24.58 2.54
N VAL A 214 5.97 24.37 3.61
CA VAL A 214 6.61 23.09 3.87
C VAL A 214 5.56 22.02 4.20
N CYS A 215 4.57 22.34 5.05
CA CYS A 215 3.47 21.42 5.38
C CYS A 215 2.66 21.05 4.14
N TYR A 216 2.32 22.04 3.31
CA TYR A 216 1.61 21.83 2.05
C TYR A 216 2.39 20.90 1.13
N SER A 217 3.66 21.22 0.87
CA SER A 217 4.50 20.47 -0.06
C SER A 217 4.85 19.07 0.41
N LEU A 218 5.00 18.88 1.74
CA LEU A 218 5.17 17.55 2.34
C LEU A 218 3.96 16.66 2.05
N GLN A 219 2.75 17.17 2.27
CA GLN A 219 1.51 16.42 1.96
C GLN A 219 1.38 16.15 0.47
N GLU A 220 1.48 17.18 -0.38
CA GLU A 220 1.36 17.05 -1.83
C GLU A 220 2.34 16.00 -2.39
N THR A 221 3.57 15.99 -1.90
CA THR A 221 4.59 15.06 -2.36
C THR A 221 4.34 13.64 -1.83
N ALA A 222 4.15 13.47 -0.51
CA ALA A 222 3.98 12.15 0.10
C ALA A 222 2.70 11.45 -0.38
N PHE A 223 1.60 12.18 -0.48
CA PHE A 223 0.33 11.61 -0.92
C PHE A 223 0.32 11.30 -2.42
N ALA A 224 0.97 12.13 -3.25
CA ALA A 224 1.16 11.81 -4.66
C ALA A 224 1.98 10.53 -4.87
N MET A 225 3.01 10.28 -4.02
CA MET A 225 3.76 9.02 -4.04
C MET A 225 2.86 7.82 -3.74
N CYS A 226 2.04 7.90 -2.67
CA CYS A 226 1.09 6.85 -2.32
C CYS A 226 0.07 6.60 -3.43
N THR A 227 -0.49 7.67 -3.99
CA THR A 227 -1.50 7.58 -5.06
C THR A 227 -0.90 6.93 -6.31
N GLU A 228 0.35 7.28 -6.67
CA GLU A 228 1.03 6.70 -7.84
C GLU A 228 1.22 5.19 -7.70
N VAL A 229 1.73 4.71 -6.57
CA VAL A 229 1.93 3.26 -6.35
C VAL A 229 0.59 2.53 -6.33
N THR A 230 -0.44 3.15 -5.77
CA THR A 230 -1.81 2.61 -5.79
C THR A 230 -2.37 2.53 -7.22
N GLU A 231 -2.14 3.56 -8.03
CA GLU A 231 -2.54 3.58 -9.44
C GLU A 231 -1.84 2.47 -10.25
N ARG A 232 -0.55 2.25 -9.99
CA ARG A 232 0.20 1.14 -10.61
C ARG A 232 -0.37 -0.22 -10.23
N ALA A 233 -0.73 -0.41 -8.95
CA ALA A 233 -1.34 -1.66 -8.48
C ALA A 233 -2.70 -1.92 -9.13
N LEU A 234 -3.57 -0.91 -9.26
CA LEU A 234 -4.83 -1.01 -10.01
C LEU A 234 -4.58 -1.40 -11.48
N SER A 235 -3.59 -0.75 -12.12
CA SER A 235 -3.23 -1.05 -13.51
C SER A 235 -2.70 -2.48 -13.69
N GLN A 236 -1.83 -2.93 -12.78
CA GLN A 236 -1.20 -4.24 -12.84
C GLN A 236 -2.18 -5.37 -12.57
N THR A 237 -3.08 -5.18 -11.60
CA THR A 237 -4.04 -6.21 -11.20
C THR A 237 -5.31 -6.21 -12.04
N GLY A 238 -5.58 -5.12 -12.76
CA GLY A 238 -6.84 -4.94 -13.47
C GLY A 238 -8.06 -4.74 -12.58
N LYS A 239 -7.87 -4.55 -11.26
CA LYS A 239 -8.97 -4.30 -10.33
C LYS A 239 -9.54 -2.90 -10.51
N GLU A 240 -10.85 -2.75 -10.26
CA GLU A 240 -11.63 -1.53 -10.51
C GLU A 240 -12.16 -0.90 -9.22
N GLN A 241 -11.69 -1.38 -8.06
CA GLN A 241 -12.13 -0.92 -6.76
C GLN A 241 -10.92 -0.56 -5.91
N LEU A 242 -10.98 0.55 -5.20
CA LEU A 242 -9.95 1.01 -4.27
C LEU A 242 -10.57 1.33 -2.91
N ILE A 243 -9.95 0.85 -1.85
CA ILE A 243 -10.27 1.25 -0.47
C ILE A 243 -9.05 1.90 0.16
N LEU A 244 -9.26 3.01 0.88
CA LEU A 244 -8.28 3.63 1.74
C LEU A 244 -8.57 3.25 3.20
N VAL A 245 -7.60 2.63 3.88
CA VAL A 245 -7.69 2.24 5.30
C VAL A 245 -6.48 2.71 6.10
N GLY A 246 -6.58 2.66 7.42
CA GLY A 246 -5.55 3.16 8.34
C GLY A 246 -5.78 4.62 8.75
N GLY A 247 -5.15 5.05 9.86
CA GLY A 247 -5.41 6.35 10.47
C GLY A 247 -5.10 7.55 9.58
N VAL A 248 -4.12 7.46 8.68
CA VAL A 248 -3.81 8.52 7.71
C VAL A 248 -4.92 8.68 6.67
N GLY A 249 -5.76 7.66 6.50
CA GLY A 249 -6.94 7.70 5.65
C GLY A 249 -7.97 8.76 6.04
N MET A 250 -7.88 9.34 7.25
CA MET A 250 -8.70 10.48 7.67
C MET A 250 -8.34 11.79 6.97
N ASN A 251 -7.12 11.90 6.42
CA ASN A 251 -6.65 13.12 5.75
C ASN A 251 -7.43 13.38 4.45
N LYS A 252 -8.05 14.56 4.36
CA LYS A 252 -8.93 14.91 3.24
C LYS A 252 -8.17 15.05 1.93
N ARG A 253 -6.95 15.59 1.97
CA ARG A 253 -6.17 15.76 0.74
C ARG A 253 -5.77 14.42 0.12
N LEU A 254 -5.42 13.42 0.94
CA LEU A 254 -5.16 12.07 0.45
C LEU A 254 -6.43 11.45 -0.18
N GLN A 255 -7.58 11.63 0.47
CA GLN A 255 -8.87 11.17 -0.07
C GLN A 255 -9.17 11.81 -1.43
N GLU A 256 -8.97 13.14 -1.56
CA GLU A 256 -9.17 13.87 -2.82
C GLU A 256 -8.26 13.37 -3.94
N MET A 257 -6.97 13.15 -3.65
CA MET A 257 -6.02 12.64 -4.64
C MET A 257 -6.40 11.25 -5.16
N LEU A 258 -6.79 10.35 -4.25
CA LEU A 258 -7.20 8.99 -4.60
C LEU A 258 -8.54 8.99 -5.35
N SER A 259 -9.50 9.82 -4.96
CA SER A 259 -10.77 9.99 -5.69
C SER A 259 -10.52 10.45 -7.12
N CYS A 260 -9.73 11.51 -7.29
CA CYS A 260 -9.37 12.04 -8.60
C CYS A 260 -8.65 10.99 -9.49
N MET A 261 -7.76 10.20 -8.91
CA MET A 261 -7.07 9.12 -9.62
C MET A 261 -8.06 8.02 -10.04
N CYS A 262 -8.99 7.63 -9.17
CA CYS A 262 -10.00 6.63 -9.46
C CYS A 262 -10.97 7.10 -10.56
N GLU A 263 -11.40 8.38 -10.52
CA GLU A 263 -12.20 8.99 -11.59
C GLU A 263 -11.50 8.91 -12.95
N ASP A 264 -10.19 9.22 -13.01
CA ASP A 264 -9.40 9.15 -14.24
C ASP A 264 -9.25 7.72 -14.79
N ARG A 265 -9.55 6.71 -13.96
CA ARG A 265 -9.42 5.28 -14.30
C ARG A 265 -10.75 4.53 -14.38
N ASP A 266 -11.87 5.22 -14.22
CA ASP A 266 -13.20 4.61 -14.11
C ASP A 266 -13.28 3.53 -13.00
N ALA A 267 -12.54 3.75 -11.90
CA ALA A 267 -12.50 2.87 -10.72
C ALA A 267 -13.36 3.43 -9.58
N ALA A 268 -13.99 2.54 -8.82
CA ALA A 268 -14.73 2.93 -7.63
C ALA A 268 -13.79 3.17 -6.45
N PHE A 269 -14.03 4.22 -5.67
CA PHE A 269 -13.26 4.58 -4.50
C PHE A 269 -14.12 4.62 -3.24
N SER A 270 -13.61 4.07 -2.14
CA SER A 270 -14.29 4.12 -0.84
C SER A 270 -13.33 4.39 0.30
N VAL A 271 -13.82 5.14 1.28
CA VAL A 271 -13.16 5.34 2.57
C VAL A 271 -14.15 4.95 3.66
N PRO A 272 -13.85 3.99 4.53
CA PRO A 272 -14.71 3.61 5.64
C PRO A 272 -15.03 4.77 6.58
N ASN A 273 -16.11 4.63 7.36
CA ASN A 273 -16.45 5.57 8.43
C ASN A 273 -15.22 5.77 9.34
N PRO A 274 -14.92 6.98 9.83
CA PRO A 274 -13.78 7.29 10.69
C PRO A 274 -13.58 6.35 11.89
N GLN A 275 -14.66 5.79 12.45
CA GLN A 275 -14.59 4.81 13.54
C GLN A 275 -13.84 3.52 13.17
N TYR A 276 -13.72 3.18 11.87
CA TYR A 276 -13.05 1.99 11.36
C TYR A 276 -11.65 2.28 10.77
N LEU A 277 -11.29 3.56 10.59
CA LEU A 277 -10.00 3.92 9.98
C LEU A 277 -8.80 3.76 10.91
N GLY A 278 -8.94 4.17 12.19
CA GLY A 278 -7.88 3.97 13.19
C GLY A 278 -7.87 2.53 13.72
N ASP A 279 -6.84 2.22 14.54
CA ASP A 279 -6.77 0.94 15.25
C ASP A 279 -7.96 0.80 16.19
N ASN A 280 -8.76 -0.26 16.03
CA ASN A 280 -9.98 -0.44 16.82
C ASN A 280 -10.36 -1.92 17.01
N GLY A 281 -11.12 -2.21 18.06
CA GLY A 281 -11.59 -3.56 18.36
C GLY A 281 -12.59 -4.12 17.34
N ALA A 282 -13.33 -3.25 16.63
CA ALA A 282 -14.34 -3.72 15.67
C ALA A 282 -13.71 -4.44 14.46
N MET A 283 -12.58 -3.97 13.95
CA MET A 283 -11.87 -4.64 12.86
C MET A 283 -11.39 -6.04 13.26
N ILE A 284 -10.97 -6.21 14.53
CA ILE A 284 -10.55 -7.50 15.06
C ILE A 284 -11.76 -8.42 15.27
N ALA A 285 -12.85 -7.89 15.81
CA ALA A 285 -14.09 -8.65 16.03
C ALA A 285 -14.70 -9.12 14.71
N TYR A 286 -14.82 -8.23 13.71
CA TYR A 286 -15.34 -8.58 12.38
C TYR A 286 -14.48 -9.64 11.69
N THR A 287 -13.16 -9.41 11.62
CA THR A 287 -12.25 -10.37 10.98
C THR A 287 -12.27 -11.70 11.74
N GLY A 288 -12.29 -11.69 13.07
CA GLY A 288 -12.44 -12.89 13.88
C GLY A 288 -13.74 -13.63 13.57
N ARG A 289 -14.83 -12.92 13.32
CA ARG A 289 -16.10 -13.53 12.94
C ARG A 289 -16.02 -14.26 11.59
N VAL A 290 -15.52 -13.62 10.54
CA VAL A 290 -15.39 -14.29 9.22
C VAL A 290 -14.40 -15.44 9.25
N MET A 291 -13.35 -15.36 10.08
CA MET A 291 -12.42 -16.47 10.34
C MET A 291 -13.13 -17.63 11.05
N LEU A 292 -13.97 -17.34 12.05
CA LEU A 292 -14.76 -18.37 12.75
C LEU A 292 -15.73 -19.08 11.78
N GLU A 293 -16.40 -18.32 10.92
CA GLU A 293 -17.30 -18.83 9.88
C GLU A 293 -16.59 -19.81 8.93
N SER A 294 -15.32 -19.55 8.62
CA SER A 294 -14.48 -20.44 7.80
C SER A 294 -13.85 -21.61 8.58
N GLY A 295 -14.11 -21.71 9.88
CA GLY A 295 -13.52 -22.73 10.76
C GLY A 295 -12.08 -22.44 11.20
N SER A 296 -11.58 -21.23 11.01
CA SER A 296 -10.23 -20.82 11.41
C SER A 296 -10.21 -20.45 12.89
N VAL A 297 -9.77 -21.39 13.74
CA VAL A 297 -9.60 -21.21 15.18
C VAL A 297 -8.16 -21.46 15.59
N LEU A 298 -7.74 -20.93 16.73
CA LEU A 298 -6.37 -21.02 17.22
C LEU A 298 -6.34 -21.74 18.57
N PRO A 299 -5.64 -22.88 18.70
CA PRO A 299 -5.42 -23.52 19.99
C PRO A 299 -4.73 -22.58 20.97
N VAL A 300 -5.15 -22.58 22.23
CA VAL A 300 -4.59 -21.66 23.26
C VAL A 300 -3.07 -21.84 23.38
N GLU A 301 -2.58 -23.06 23.26
CA GLU A 301 -1.17 -23.42 23.36
C GLU A 301 -0.34 -22.83 22.19
N GLU A 302 -0.96 -22.64 21.02
CA GLU A 302 -0.34 -22.10 19.80
C GLU A 302 -0.55 -20.59 19.64
N SER A 303 -1.31 -19.97 20.53
CA SER A 303 -1.74 -18.58 20.44
C SER A 303 -0.64 -17.56 20.79
N ARG A 304 0.59 -17.80 20.33
CA ARG A 304 1.70 -16.86 20.51
C ARG A 304 1.50 -15.59 19.68
N VAL A 305 1.83 -14.45 20.29
CA VAL A 305 1.86 -13.17 19.55
C VAL A 305 3.06 -13.13 18.61
N ASN A 306 2.88 -12.48 17.46
CA ASN A 306 3.92 -12.35 16.45
C ASN A 306 4.12 -10.87 16.07
N PRO A 307 5.11 -10.15 16.68
CA PRO A 307 5.36 -8.74 16.40
C PRO A 307 5.68 -8.41 14.93
N SER A 308 6.12 -9.40 14.16
CA SER A 308 6.52 -9.24 12.74
C SER A 308 5.58 -10.00 11.79
N TYR A 309 4.31 -10.21 12.17
CA TYR A 309 3.34 -10.97 11.41
C TYR A 309 2.91 -10.23 10.14
N ARG A 310 3.46 -10.58 8.98
CA ARG A 310 3.15 -9.94 7.69
C ARG A 310 1.76 -10.33 7.18
N ALA A 311 1.10 -9.41 6.49
CA ALA A 311 -0.23 -9.65 5.89
C ALA A 311 -0.20 -10.78 4.83
N ASP A 312 0.89 -10.89 4.06
CA ASP A 312 1.08 -11.91 3.01
C ASP A 312 1.35 -13.33 3.54
N GLN A 313 1.60 -13.48 4.85
CA GLN A 313 1.70 -14.78 5.51
C GLN A 313 0.34 -15.39 5.86
N VAL A 314 -0.72 -14.59 5.90
CA VAL A 314 -2.06 -15.04 6.28
C VAL A 314 -2.70 -15.84 5.15
N LEU A 315 -3.13 -17.07 5.42
CA LEU A 315 -4.00 -17.81 4.51
C LEU A 315 -5.44 -17.35 4.73
N VAL A 316 -6.04 -16.80 3.70
CA VAL A 316 -7.40 -16.26 3.73
C VAL A 316 -8.37 -17.34 3.27
N THR A 317 -9.03 -18.00 4.23
CA THR A 317 -9.94 -19.12 3.98
C THR A 317 -11.42 -18.70 3.90
N TRP A 318 -11.71 -17.45 4.22
CA TRP A 318 -13.06 -16.87 4.30
C TRP A 318 -13.47 -16.08 3.06
N ARG A 319 -12.68 -16.15 1.98
CA ARG A 319 -12.97 -15.54 0.69
C ARG A 319 -12.86 -16.56 -0.43
N GLU A 320 -13.71 -16.43 -1.42
CA GLU A 320 -13.57 -17.11 -2.71
C GLU A 320 -12.67 -16.30 -3.63
N GLU A 321 -11.99 -16.98 -4.56
CA GLU A 321 -11.27 -16.29 -5.63
C GLU A 321 -12.30 -15.59 -6.54
N PRO A 322 -12.11 -14.30 -6.84
CA PRO A 322 -12.99 -13.60 -7.77
C PRO A 322 -12.99 -14.31 -9.12
N SER A 323 -14.14 -14.50 -9.70
CA SER A 323 -14.25 -15.02 -11.08
C SER A 323 -13.57 -14.02 -12.02
N GLY A 324 -12.43 -14.42 -12.60
CA GLY A 324 -11.58 -13.56 -13.40
C GLY A 324 -12.33 -12.87 -14.54
N SER A 325 -12.29 -11.55 -14.58
CA SER A 325 -12.62 -10.79 -15.76
C SER A 325 -11.40 -10.83 -16.71
N GLU A 326 -11.44 -11.64 -17.75
CA GLU A 326 -10.49 -11.51 -18.85
C GLU A 326 -10.72 -10.16 -19.53
N ARG A 327 -9.83 -9.20 -19.30
CA ARG A 327 -9.82 -7.96 -20.09
C ARG A 327 -9.17 -8.24 -21.44
N HIS A 328 -9.92 -8.01 -22.51
CA HIS A 328 -9.36 -7.84 -23.83
C HIS A 328 -8.82 -6.41 -23.96
N PRO A 329 -7.51 -6.22 -24.19
CA PRO A 329 -6.99 -4.89 -24.49
C PRO A 329 -7.49 -4.44 -25.87
N ASP A 330 -8.04 -3.22 -25.95
CA ASP A 330 -8.38 -2.59 -27.23
C ASP A 330 -7.15 -2.48 -28.13
N ALA A 331 -7.29 -2.86 -29.39
CA ALA A 331 -6.22 -3.16 -30.33
C ALA A 331 -5.40 -1.94 -30.84
N TYR A 332 -5.72 -0.71 -30.45
CA TYR A 332 -5.08 0.49 -31.03
C TYR A 332 -4.38 1.43 -30.04
N SER A 333 -4.54 1.26 -28.74
CA SER A 333 -3.77 2.01 -27.74
C SER A 333 -3.58 1.19 -26.46
N ALA A 334 -2.33 1.02 -26.04
CA ALA A 334 -2.03 0.44 -24.72
C ALA A 334 -1.96 1.57 -23.69
N ARG A 335 -2.97 1.67 -22.81
CA ARG A 335 -2.97 2.63 -21.69
C ARG A 335 -2.39 1.96 -20.45
N GLY A 336 -1.17 2.33 -20.08
CA GLY A 336 -0.55 1.96 -18.80
C GLY A 336 -0.93 2.91 -17.66
N ALA A 337 -0.33 2.69 -16.49
CA ALA A 337 -0.49 3.60 -15.36
C ALA A 337 0.09 4.99 -15.63
N GLU A 338 1.19 5.11 -16.39
CA GLU A 338 1.93 6.37 -16.56
C GLU A 338 1.92 6.96 -17.97
N ALA A 339 1.67 6.14 -19.00
CA ALA A 339 1.78 6.56 -20.37
C ALA A 339 0.75 5.87 -21.28
N ILE A 340 0.49 6.50 -22.42
CA ILE A 340 -0.26 5.95 -23.54
C ILE A 340 0.71 5.73 -24.68
N VAL A 341 0.69 4.55 -25.29
CA VAL A 341 1.47 4.26 -26.50
C VAL A 341 0.53 4.30 -27.71
N ARG A 342 0.89 5.11 -28.70
CA ARG A 342 0.19 5.21 -29.99
C ARG A 342 1.12 4.77 -31.10
N PHE A 343 0.57 4.07 -32.08
CA PHE A 343 1.29 3.56 -33.25
C PHE A 343 0.84 4.33 -34.50
N CYS A 344 1.78 4.89 -35.24
CA CYS A 344 1.52 5.60 -36.49
C CYS A 344 2.77 5.56 -37.39
N ASP A 345 2.59 5.25 -38.65
CA ASP A 345 3.63 5.34 -39.70
C ASP A 345 4.98 4.67 -39.37
N GLY A 346 4.94 3.49 -38.78
CA GLY A 346 6.14 2.75 -38.38
C GLY A 346 6.89 3.37 -37.18
N ALA A 347 6.20 4.19 -36.40
CA ALA A 347 6.69 4.76 -35.16
C ALA A 347 5.74 4.40 -33.99
N ALA A 348 6.32 4.26 -32.80
CA ALA A 348 5.61 4.16 -31.54
C ALA A 348 5.85 5.47 -30.76
N SER A 349 4.77 6.16 -30.41
CA SER A 349 4.81 7.39 -29.61
C SER A 349 4.35 7.07 -28.18
N LYS A 350 5.26 7.05 -27.21
CA LYS A 350 4.97 6.88 -25.79
C LYS A 350 4.79 8.25 -25.16
N ILE A 351 3.54 8.58 -24.83
CA ILE A 351 3.13 9.89 -24.31
C ILE A 351 2.83 9.73 -22.81
N ARG A 352 3.55 10.44 -21.95
CA ARG A 352 3.27 10.48 -20.52
C ARG A 352 2.06 11.35 -20.24
N VAL A 353 1.11 10.79 -19.49
CA VAL A 353 -0.17 11.45 -19.18
C VAL A 353 0.00 12.29 -17.91
N SER A 354 -0.42 13.55 -17.98
CA SER A 354 -0.51 14.42 -16.81
C SER A 354 -1.50 13.84 -15.78
N LYS A 355 -1.14 13.92 -14.50
CA LYS A 355 -1.91 13.38 -13.38
C LYS A 355 -2.62 14.50 -12.63
N ARG A 356 -3.95 14.56 -12.73
CA ARG A 356 -4.77 15.59 -12.09
C ARG A 356 -4.63 15.60 -10.56
N TYR A 357 -4.29 14.46 -9.95
CA TYR A 357 -4.08 14.37 -8.50
C TYR A 357 -2.77 15.01 -8.02
N ARG A 358 -1.78 15.21 -8.89
CA ARG A 358 -0.51 15.85 -8.53
C ARG A 358 -0.61 17.37 -8.62
N HIS A 359 0.15 18.08 -7.78
CA HIS A 359 0.38 19.51 -7.99
C HIS A 359 1.00 19.75 -9.39
N PRO A 360 0.52 20.74 -10.18
CA PRO A 360 0.93 20.90 -11.58
C PRO A 360 2.45 21.08 -11.79
N GLU A 361 3.14 21.72 -10.85
CA GLU A 361 4.60 21.91 -10.93
C GLU A 361 5.34 20.59 -10.68
N LEU A 362 4.89 19.80 -9.68
CA LEU A 362 5.41 18.46 -9.41
C LEU A 362 5.21 17.55 -10.62
N ASP A 363 4.01 17.56 -11.20
CA ASP A 363 3.66 16.70 -12.34
C ASP A 363 4.53 16.99 -13.56
N ARG A 364 4.64 18.26 -13.95
CA ARG A 364 5.51 18.69 -15.07
C ARG A 364 6.96 18.29 -14.86
N ARG A 365 7.49 18.47 -13.64
CA ARG A 365 8.85 18.06 -13.29
C ARG A 365 9.05 16.57 -13.45
N LEU A 366 8.18 15.75 -12.85
CA LEU A 366 8.28 14.29 -12.90
C LEU A 366 8.15 13.74 -14.31
N ILE A 367 7.21 14.26 -15.11
CA ILE A 367 7.05 13.88 -16.52
C ILE A 367 8.35 14.12 -17.27
N ALA A 368 8.90 15.33 -17.20
CA ALA A 368 10.11 15.69 -17.94
C ALA A 368 11.35 14.91 -17.47
N GLU A 369 11.53 14.71 -16.16
CA GLU A 369 12.64 13.94 -15.61
C GLU A 369 12.56 12.46 -16.04
N ARG A 370 11.39 11.84 -15.95
CA ARG A 370 11.17 10.43 -16.31
C ARG A 370 11.29 10.19 -17.80
N THR A 371 10.78 11.08 -18.64
CA THR A 371 10.91 10.97 -20.11
C THR A 371 12.37 10.96 -20.52
N ARG A 372 13.17 11.89 -19.99
CA ARG A 372 14.61 11.96 -20.28
C ARG A 372 15.39 10.75 -19.74
N ALA A 373 15.05 10.31 -18.49
CA ALA A 373 15.70 9.14 -17.86
C ALA A 373 15.43 7.86 -18.66
N GLU A 374 14.18 7.63 -19.05
CA GLU A 374 13.77 6.48 -19.85
C GLU A 374 14.49 6.47 -21.20
N ALA A 375 14.47 7.56 -21.93
CA ALA A 375 15.14 7.67 -23.22
C ALA A 375 16.66 7.43 -23.12
N ARG A 376 17.30 7.97 -22.06
CA ARG A 376 18.72 7.73 -21.80
C ARG A 376 18.99 6.24 -21.56
N LEU A 377 18.20 5.58 -20.72
CA LEU A 377 18.39 4.16 -20.37
C LEU A 377 18.15 3.24 -21.57
N ILE A 378 17.18 3.52 -22.43
CA ILE A 378 16.98 2.82 -23.71
C ILE A 378 18.26 2.93 -24.58
N ALA A 379 18.83 4.11 -24.69
CA ALA A 379 20.04 4.33 -25.48
C ALA A 379 21.29 3.64 -24.87
N GLU A 380 21.44 3.66 -23.55
CA GLU A 380 22.51 2.98 -22.83
C GLU A 380 22.39 1.46 -22.95
N ALA A 381 21.18 0.89 -22.79
CA ALA A 381 20.92 -0.52 -22.99
C ALA A 381 21.27 -0.96 -24.44
N ARG A 382 20.92 -0.14 -25.43
CA ARG A 382 21.28 -0.40 -26.82
C ARG A 382 22.80 -0.40 -27.06
N LYS A 383 23.54 0.53 -26.45
CA LYS A 383 25.01 0.55 -26.48
C LYS A 383 25.64 -0.69 -25.85
N ALA A 384 24.99 -1.24 -24.81
CA ALA A 384 25.39 -2.51 -24.18
C ALA A 384 25.07 -3.75 -25.02
N GLY A 385 24.46 -3.58 -26.19
CA GLY A 385 24.12 -4.68 -27.09
C GLY A 385 22.80 -5.37 -26.77
N VAL A 386 21.90 -4.70 -26.05
CA VAL A 386 20.51 -5.10 -25.85
C VAL A 386 19.66 -4.54 -26.99
N ARG A 387 18.83 -5.39 -27.63
CA ARG A 387 17.92 -4.91 -28.66
C ARG A 387 16.77 -4.13 -28.01
N THR A 388 16.70 -2.85 -28.31
CA THR A 388 15.67 -1.90 -27.88
C THR A 388 15.21 -1.07 -29.07
N PRO A 389 14.00 -0.49 -29.06
CA PRO A 389 13.58 0.44 -30.11
C PRO A 389 14.55 1.59 -30.29
N ILE A 390 14.73 2.03 -31.54
CA ILE A 390 15.55 3.22 -31.86
C ILE A 390 14.73 4.46 -31.53
N ILE A 391 15.26 5.35 -30.67
CA ILE A 391 14.64 6.63 -30.36
C ILE A 391 14.86 7.56 -31.55
N ARG A 392 13.76 8.17 -32.02
CA ARG A 392 13.76 9.15 -33.14
C ARG A 392 13.70 10.59 -32.64
N GLU A 393 12.83 10.83 -31.61
CA GLU A 393 12.61 12.17 -31.07
C GLU A 393 12.21 12.09 -29.59
N ILE A 394 12.53 13.14 -28.83
CA ILE A 394 12.16 13.28 -27.43
C ILE A 394 11.62 14.69 -27.20
N THR A 395 10.41 14.79 -26.64
CA THR A 395 9.85 16.03 -26.07
C THR A 395 9.80 15.93 -24.54
N PRO A 396 9.39 16.95 -23.80
CA PRO A 396 9.30 16.86 -22.35
C PRO A 396 8.40 15.73 -21.82
N ASP A 397 7.40 15.31 -22.59
CA ASP A 397 6.38 14.33 -22.19
C ASP A 397 6.27 13.10 -23.11
N THR A 398 6.99 13.11 -24.26
CA THR A 398 6.83 12.10 -25.29
C THR A 398 8.17 11.55 -25.77
N ILE A 399 8.24 10.22 -25.96
CA ILE A 399 9.33 9.55 -26.67
C ILE A 399 8.75 8.96 -27.96
N ILE A 400 9.27 9.41 -29.10
CA ILE A 400 8.97 8.81 -30.41
C ILE A 400 10.10 7.86 -30.77
N MET A 401 9.74 6.59 -30.98
CA MET A 401 10.68 5.51 -31.20
C MET A 401 10.21 4.58 -32.33
N GLU A 402 11.11 3.70 -32.75
CA GLU A 402 10.83 2.64 -33.72
C GLU A 402 9.67 1.77 -33.24
N HIS A 403 8.73 1.49 -34.11
CA HIS A 403 7.70 0.50 -33.89
C HIS A 403 8.26 -0.89 -34.18
N ILE A 404 8.28 -1.76 -33.17
CA ILE A 404 8.63 -3.17 -33.35
C ILE A 404 7.34 -3.94 -33.57
N ASP A 405 7.10 -4.36 -34.79
CA ASP A 405 5.94 -5.19 -35.17
C ASP A 405 6.21 -6.64 -34.75
N GLY A 406 6.00 -6.94 -33.48
CA GLY A 406 6.33 -8.22 -32.88
C GLY A 406 5.23 -8.73 -31.93
N VAL A 407 5.27 -10.03 -31.67
CA VAL A 407 4.38 -10.72 -30.71
C VAL A 407 5.01 -10.68 -29.33
N LYS A 408 4.21 -10.55 -28.28
CA LYS A 408 4.71 -10.60 -26.89
C LYS A 408 5.33 -11.97 -26.60
N LEU A 409 6.49 -11.97 -25.94
CA LEU A 409 7.19 -13.21 -25.60
C LEU A 409 6.32 -14.22 -24.85
N LYS A 410 5.40 -13.75 -23.98
CA LYS A 410 4.44 -14.62 -23.26
C LYS A 410 3.55 -15.46 -24.18
N GLU A 411 3.34 -15.03 -25.43
CA GLU A 411 2.46 -15.68 -26.41
C GLU A 411 3.20 -16.68 -27.31
N CYS A 412 4.55 -16.66 -27.29
CA CYS A 412 5.39 -17.49 -28.17
C CYS A 412 6.61 -18.07 -27.44
N LEU A 413 6.47 -18.48 -26.19
CA LEU A 413 7.57 -19.00 -25.36
C LEU A 413 8.24 -20.21 -26.01
N SER A 414 9.58 -20.17 -26.12
CA SER A 414 10.43 -21.31 -26.42
C SER A 414 11.73 -21.30 -25.63
N PRO A 415 12.41 -22.44 -25.43
CA PRO A 415 13.69 -22.48 -24.74
C PRO A 415 14.74 -21.53 -25.33
N GLU A 416 14.81 -21.45 -26.67
CA GLU A 416 15.77 -20.61 -27.38
C GLU A 416 15.53 -19.11 -27.15
N LEU A 417 14.26 -18.68 -27.18
CA LEU A 417 13.87 -17.29 -26.89
C LEU A 417 14.11 -16.93 -25.43
N LEU A 418 13.88 -17.86 -24.50
CA LEU A 418 14.16 -17.65 -23.08
C LEU A 418 15.69 -17.53 -22.81
N GLU A 419 16.51 -18.37 -23.48
CA GLU A 419 17.96 -18.28 -23.40
C GLU A 419 18.47 -16.95 -23.97
N GLU A 420 17.94 -16.50 -25.11
CA GLU A 420 18.27 -15.21 -25.69
C GLU A 420 17.90 -14.05 -24.77
N THR A 421 16.68 -14.09 -24.19
CA THR A 421 16.19 -13.12 -23.20
C THR A 421 17.11 -13.07 -21.99
N GLY A 422 17.50 -14.23 -21.44
CA GLY A 422 18.44 -14.30 -20.32
C GLY A 422 19.79 -13.66 -20.63
N ARG A 423 20.33 -13.87 -21.85
CA ARG A 423 21.56 -13.20 -22.30
C ARG A 423 21.41 -11.68 -22.42
N MET A 424 20.23 -11.19 -22.85
CA MET A 424 19.95 -9.75 -22.91
C MET A 424 19.89 -9.14 -21.51
N VAL A 425 19.21 -9.79 -20.56
CA VAL A 425 19.16 -9.37 -19.14
C VAL A 425 20.59 -9.34 -18.54
N GLY A 426 21.41 -10.36 -18.82
CA GLY A 426 22.81 -10.38 -18.40
C GLY A 426 23.62 -9.18 -18.93
N LYS A 427 23.38 -8.73 -20.16
CA LYS A 427 24.01 -7.52 -20.71
C LYS A 427 23.56 -6.24 -20.03
N LEU A 428 22.25 -6.13 -19.71
CA LEU A 428 21.70 -5.01 -18.93
C LEU A 428 22.38 -4.91 -17.58
N HIS A 429 22.45 -6.02 -16.85
CA HIS A 429 23.05 -6.07 -15.53
C HIS A 429 24.56 -5.77 -15.57
N ALA A 430 25.27 -6.25 -16.60
CA ALA A 430 26.67 -5.89 -16.80
C ALA A 430 26.87 -4.39 -17.04
N ALA A 431 25.90 -3.72 -17.68
CA ALA A 431 25.86 -2.27 -17.87
C ALA A 431 25.31 -1.52 -16.66
N GLN A 432 25.08 -2.18 -15.52
CA GLN A 432 24.51 -1.61 -14.31
C GLN A 432 23.10 -1.01 -14.49
N ILE A 433 22.36 -1.49 -15.48
CA ILE A 433 20.97 -1.09 -15.72
C ILE A 433 20.04 -2.12 -15.10
N VAL A 434 19.13 -1.64 -14.23
CA VAL A 434 18.02 -2.42 -13.66
C VAL A 434 16.76 -2.00 -14.40
N HIS A 435 16.06 -2.94 -15.02
CA HIS A 435 14.85 -2.62 -15.80
C HIS A 435 13.65 -2.26 -14.89
N GLY A 436 13.55 -2.89 -13.74
CA GLY A 436 12.50 -2.62 -12.75
C GLY A 436 11.14 -3.27 -13.06
N ASP A 437 10.96 -3.87 -14.27
CA ASP A 437 9.74 -4.60 -14.67
C ASP A 437 10.07 -5.65 -15.74
N LEU A 438 10.94 -6.61 -15.41
CA LEU A 438 11.34 -7.70 -16.30
C LEU A 438 10.25 -8.78 -16.35
N THR A 439 9.21 -8.52 -17.12
CA THR A 439 8.13 -9.49 -17.39
C THR A 439 8.15 -9.93 -18.86
N THR A 440 7.61 -11.10 -19.16
CA THR A 440 7.48 -11.60 -20.56
C THR A 440 6.56 -10.71 -21.41
N CYS A 441 5.81 -9.79 -20.81
CA CYS A 441 5.00 -8.78 -21.49
C CYS A 441 5.84 -7.63 -22.07
N ASN A 442 7.04 -7.36 -21.49
CA ASN A 442 7.93 -6.29 -21.89
C ASN A 442 9.01 -6.75 -22.88
N PHE A 443 8.90 -7.98 -23.38
CA PHE A 443 9.67 -8.50 -24.51
C PHE A 443 8.77 -8.73 -25.71
N LEU A 444 9.20 -8.24 -26.88
CA LEU A 444 8.58 -8.53 -28.18
C LEU A 444 9.48 -9.47 -28.97
N VAL A 445 8.88 -10.38 -29.72
CA VAL A 445 9.57 -11.25 -30.65
C VAL A 445 9.25 -10.79 -32.07
N HIS A 446 10.28 -10.36 -32.80
CA HIS A 446 10.19 -9.92 -34.19
C HIS A 446 11.33 -10.58 -34.98
N ASP A 447 11.02 -11.21 -36.12
CA ASP A 447 11.96 -11.97 -36.96
C ASP A 447 12.80 -13.00 -36.18
N GLY A 448 12.16 -13.71 -35.22
CA GLY A 448 12.79 -14.74 -34.40
C GLY A 448 13.80 -14.19 -33.35
N LYS A 449 13.80 -12.89 -33.10
CA LYS A 449 14.68 -12.22 -32.13
C LYS A 449 13.86 -11.49 -31.08
N THR A 450 14.38 -11.47 -29.83
CA THR A 450 13.76 -10.76 -28.72
C THR A 450 14.18 -9.30 -28.69
N TRP A 451 13.24 -8.42 -28.37
CA TRP A 451 13.39 -6.97 -28.20
C TRP A 451 12.86 -6.57 -26.83
N LEU A 452 13.61 -5.79 -26.08
CA LEU A 452 13.18 -5.29 -24.77
C LEU A 452 12.58 -3.90 -24.92
N ILE A 453 11.40 -3.72 -24.35
CA ILE A 453 10.63 -2.47 -24.40
C ILE A 453 10.31 -2.00 -22.97
N ASP A 454 9.81 -0.77 -22.85
CA ASP A 454 9.27 -0.16 -21.62
C ASP A 454 10.27 -0.03 -20.46
N PHE A 455 11.17 0.94 -20.57
CA PHE A 455 12.11 1.33 -19.52
C PHE A 455 11.54 2.33 -18.51
N GLY A 456 10.22 2.44 -18.39
CA GLY A 456 9.55 3.43 -17.54
C GLY A 456 9.87 3.32 -16.05
N LEU A 457 10.21 2.12 -15.57
CA LEU A 457 10.63 1.85 -14.19
C LEU A 457 12.14 1.59 -14.06
N ALA A 458 12.88 1.70 -15.15
CA ALA A 458 14.30 1.38 -15.17
C ALA A 458 15.15 2.41 -14.41
N GLY A 459 16.27 1.93 -13.89
CA GLY A 459 17.25 2.73 -13.17
C GLY A 459 18.66 2.19 -13.30
N THR A 460 19.62 2.83 -12.64
CA THR A 460 21.00 2.35 -12.54
C THR A 460 21.33 1.92 -11.11
N SER A 461 21.98 0.79 -10.93
CA SER A 461 22.48 0.34 -9.64
C SER A 461 23.84 -0.35 -9.78
N SER A 462 24.77 -0.01 -8.89
CA SER A 462 26.05 -0.74 -8.73
C SER A 462 25.89 -2.00 -7.88
N GLU A 463 24.82 -2.13 -7.09
CA GLU A 463 24.58 -3.25 -6.19
C GLU A 463 23.98 -4.44 -6.95
N ILE A 464 24.57 -5.62 -6.78
CA ILE A 464 24.16 -6.85 -7.48
C ILE A 464 22.73 -7.27 -7.05
N GLU A 465 22.39 -7.08 -5.77
CA GLU A 465 21.10 -7.43 -5.17
C GLU A 465 19.91 -6.68 -5.80
N HIS A 466 20.17 -5.49 -6.34
CA HIS A 466 19.14 -4.72 -7.06
C HIS A 466 19.00 -5.10 -8.54
N ARG A 467 19.81 -6.03 -9.05
CA ARG A 467 19.83 -6.40 -10.47
C ARG A 467 19.09 -7.71 -10.77
N GLY A 468 18.81 -8.51 -9.74
CA GLY A 468 18.22 -9.84 -9.87
C GLY A 468 16.79 -9.95 -9.44
#